data_8e4c13972657fd773fb57977c185db9c
#
_entry.id   8e4c13972657fd773fb57977c185db9c
#
_cell.length_a   1.000
_cell.length_b   1.000
_cell.length_c   1.000
_cell.angle_alpha   90.00
_cell.angle_beta   90.00
_cell.angle_gamma   90.00
#
_symmetry.space_group_name_H-M   'P 1'
#
loop_
_entity.id
_entity.type
_entity.pdbx_description
1 polymer ?
#
loop_
_entity_poly.entity_id
_entity_poly.type
_entity_poly.pdbx_seq_one_letter_code
_entity_poly.pdbx_strand_id
1 'polypeptide(L)'
;GKNIHDDAFSKVDLNRAGTPLLEIVSEPDMRSAEEAVLYLRKLHSIVRYLDISDANMQEGSFRCDVNVSIRPKGQEQYGTRVEIKNINSFRFVKAAIEYEVQRQIEAYEDGLYDQEICQETRLWDAGKGVTRSMRGKEDSADYRYFPDPDLRPVIVTDEMIAAAGNIPELPDAKVKRYVEALGIRHADALVICASKEMASYFEEMISGGAQPKSAVTWLTSELLGRLNKAGVEIDSSPVGAKTLGRLIGKIEDDTISGKGAKEVLDYMMENQNEDIDAVIIKLGLAQMSDDGALLAIIDAVLAANPDKIAQYKSGKDKLFGFFVGQTIAASKGSANPAKVNTLLKERLG
;
A
#
# COMPACT_ATOMS: atom_id res chain seq x y z
N GLY A 1 21.57 -24.43 3.41
CA GLY A 1 22.72 -23.73 2.81
C GLY A 1 22.61 -23.62 1.30
N LYS A 2 23.36 -22.73 0.70
CA LYS A 2 23.43 -22.55 -0.75
C LYS A 2 24.84 -22.96 -1.22
N ASN A 3 24.91 -23.78 -2.26
CA ASN A 3 26.17 -24.11 -2.88
C ASN A 3 26.32 -23.38 -4.22
N ILE A 4 27.44 -22.70 -4.38
CA ILE A 4 27.82 -22.05 -5.64
C ILE A 4 29.08 -22.76 -6.13
N HIS A 5 28.95 -23.41 -7.26
CA HIS A 5 30.07 -24.13 -7.89
C HIS A 5 30.77 -23.20 -8.87
N ASP A 6 32.08 -23.13 -8.73
CA ASP A 6 33.02 -22.50 -9.63
C ASP A 6 33.97 -23.56 -10.20
N ASP A 7 34.69 -23.28 -11.28
CA ASP A 7 35.55 -24.25 -11.94
C ASP A 7 36.63 -24.88 -11.01
N ALA A 8 37.07 -24.12 -10.00
CA ALA A 8 38.16 -24.50 -9.10
C ALA A 8 37.69 -24.97 -7.70
N PHE A 9 36.54 -24.50 -7.23
CA PHE A 9 36.04 -24.81 -5.87
C PHE A 9 34.54 -24.53 -5.73
N SER A 10 33.95 -25.12 -4.68
CA SER A 10 32.57 -24.85 -4.29
C SER A 10 32.53 -23.94 -3.09
N LYS A 11 31.76 -22.85 -3.20
CA LYS A 11 31.45 -21.99 -2.08
C LYS A 11 30.17 -22.48 -1.41
N VAL A 12 30.21 -22.59 -0.09
CA VAL A 12 29.06 -23.00 0.72
C VAL A 12 28.61 -21.81 1.56
N ASP A 13 27.35 -21.41 1.38
CA ASP A 13 26.72 -20.38 2.21
C ASP A 13 25.75 -21.05 3.19
N LEU A 14 26.02 -20.93 4.46
CA LEU A 14 25.23 -21.48 5.56
C LEU A 14 24.42 -20.43 6.31
N ASN A 15 24.34 -19.18 5.82
CA ASN A 15 23.63 -18.09 6.51
C ASN A 15 22.15 -18.40 6.81
N ARG A 16 21.54 -19.28 6.04
CA ARG A 16 20.16 -19.74 6.26
C ARG A 16 20.08 -21.17 6.82
N ALA A 17 21.18 -21.75 7.28
CA ALA A 17 21.13 -23.05 7.93
C ALA A 17 20.37 -22.92 9.26
N GLY A 18 19.45 -23.85 9.51
CA GLY A 18 18.61 -23.84 10.72
C GLY A 18 17.46 -22.82 10.72
N THR A 19 17.26 -22.04 9.65
CA THR A 19 16.09 -21.15 9.54
C THR A 19 14.82 -22.00 9.41
N PRO A 20 13.80 -21.81 10.26
CA PRO A 20 12.54 -22.55 10.16
C PRO A 20 11.85 -22.28 8.81
N LEU A 21 11.25 -23.31 8.25
CA LEU A 21 10.44 -23.24 7.05
C LEU A 21 9.01 -23.62 7.38
N LEU A 22 8.06 -22.75 7.04
CA LEU A 22 6.64 -23.05 7.05
C LEU A 22 6.19 -23.28 5.61
N GLU A 23 5.61 -24.46 5.35
CA GLU A 23 4.99 -24.79 4.08
C GLU A 23 3.48 -24.69 4.20
N ILE A 24 2.85 -23.87 3.36
CA ILE A 24 1.41 -23.66 3.31
C ILE A 24 0.90 -24.22 2.00
N VAL A 25 0.15 -25.31 2.06
CA VAL A 25 -0.39 -26.00 0.88
C VAL A 25 -1.88 -25.68 0.77
N SER A 26 -2.30 -25.19 -0.41
CA SER A 26 -3.72 -24.98 -0.70
C SER A 26 -4.38 -26.27 -1.19
N GLU A 27 -5.68 -26.41 -0.99
CA GLU A 27 -6.49 -27.38 -1.72
C GLU A 27 -6.56 -26.99 -3.22
N PRO A 28 -6.83 -27.94 -4.13
CA PRO A 28 -6.85 -27.68 -5.58
C PRO A 28 -8.16 -27.03 -6.03
N ASP A 29 -8.59 -25.95 -5.40
CA ASP A 29 -9.88 -25.25 -5.62
C ASP A 29 -9.77 -24.06 -6.54
N MET A 30 -8.57 -23.51 -6.76
CA MET A 30 -8.37 -22.36 -7.65
C MET A 30 -8.62 -22.73 -9.11
N ARG A 31 -9.25 -21.83 -9.86
CA ARG A 31 -9.67 -22.08 -11.25
C ARG A 31 -9.11 -21.08 -12.25
N SER A 32 -8.33 -20.09 -11.79
CA SER A 32 -7.69 -19.11 -12.66
C SER A 32 -6.35 -18.64 -12.09
N ALA A 33 -5.52 -18.07 -12.97
CA ALA A 33 -4.26 -17.45 -12.56
C ALA A 33 -4.49 -16.25 -11.66
N GLU A 34 -5.58 -15.51 -11.88
CA GLU A 34 -6.00 -14.38 -11.06
C GLU A 34 -6.32 -14.81 -9.63
N GLU A 35 -7.10 -15.87 -9.45
CA GLU A 35 -7.42 -16.42 -8.12
C GLU A 35 -6.14 -16.83 -7.37
N ALA A 36 -5.22 -17.50 -8.05
CA ALA A 36 -3.94 -17.91 -7.47
C ALA A 36 -3.12 -16.70 -7.01
N VAL A 37 -3.06 -15.63 -7.79
CA VAL A 37 -2.36 -14.41 -7.43
C VAL A 37 -3.04 -13.70 -6.25
N LEU A 38 -4.38 -13.63 -6.24
CA LEU A 38 -5.12 -13.00 -5.14
C LEU A 38 -4.92 -13.78 -3.84
N TYR A 39 -5.00 -15.11 -3.89
CA TYR A 39 -4.72 -15.98 -2.76
C TYR A 39 -3.30 -15.77 -2.22
N LEU A 40 -2.31 -15.77 -3.11
CA LEU A 40 -0.91 -15.59 -2.72
C LEU A 40 -0.64 -14.21 -2.11
N ARG A 41 -1.24 -13.15 -2.67
CA ARG A 41 -1.17 -11.79 -2.09
C ARG A 41 -1.79 -11.73 -0.70
N LYS A 42 -2.89 -12.45 -0.50
CA LYS A 42 -3.54 -12.55 0.81
C LYS A 42 -2.65 -13.22 1.84
N LEU A 43 -2.07 -14.36 1.51
CA LEU A 43 -1.12 -15.05 2.39
C LEU A 43 0.10 -14.18 2.69
N HIS A 44 0.67 -13.55 1.67
CA HIS A 44 1.78 -12.61 1.83
C HIS A 44 1.44 -11.50 2.85
N SER A 45 0.27 -10.88 2.71
CA SER A 45 -0.18 -9.83 3.62
C SER A 45 -0.33 -10.37 5.06
N ILE A 46 -0.93 -11.55 5.24
CA ILE A 46 -1.08 -12.17 6.57
C ILE A 46 0.28 -12.44 7.21
N VAL A 47 1.21 -13.03 6.47
CA VAL A 47 2.56 -13.34 6.94
C VAL A 47 3.31 -12.10 7.40
N ARG A 48 3.17 -10.99 6.65
CA ARG A 48 3.73 -9.67 7.00
C ARG A 48 3.10 -9.08 8.26
N TYR A 49 1.77 -9.15 8.38
CA TYR A 49 1.06 -8.64 9.57
C TYR A 49 1.39 -9.41 10.84
N LEU A 50 1.66 -10.70 10.71
CA LEU A 50 2.08 -11.56 11.82
C LEU A 50 3.57 -11.40 12.20
N ASP A 51 4.36 -10.65 11.44
CA ASP A 51 5.81 -10.48 11.62
C ASP A 51 6.61 -11.81 11.65
N ILE A 52 6.10 -12.86 10.99
CA ILE A 52 6.78 -14.17 10.95
C ILE A 52 7.80 -14.27 9.82
N SER A 53 7.71 -13.38 8.81
CA SER A 53 8.68 -13.26 7.70
C SER A 53 8.58 -11.87 7.08
N ASP A 54 9.70 -11.39 6.50
CA ASP A 54 9.74 -10.22 5.62
C ASP A 54 9.06 -10.49 4.27
N ALA A 55 8.76 -11.75 3.99
CA ALA A 55 8.05 -12.23 2.81
C ALA A 55 8.62 -11.73 1.47
N ASN A 56 9.95 -11.56 1.38
CA ASN A 56 10.60 -11.11 0.16
C ASN A 56 10.77 -12.28 -0.83
N MET A 57 10.03 -12.20 -1.94
CA MET A 57 10.08 -13.24 -2.98
C MET A 57 11.42 -13.24 -3.73
N GLN A 58 12.07 -12.08 -3.90
CA GLN A 58 13.34 -11.99 -4.65
C GLN A 58 14.49 -12.57 -3.83
N GLU A 59 14.48 -12.37 -2.53
CA GLU A 59 15.47 -12.94 -1.62
C GLU A 59 15.15 -14.37 -1.17
N GLY A 60 13.95 -14.86 -1.52
CA GLY A 60 13.53 -16.24 -1.27
C GLY A 60 13.10 -16.53 0.16
N SER A 61 12.73 -15.50 0.94
CA SER A 61 12.07 -15.67 2.24
C SER A 61 10.55 -15.90 2.10
N PHE A 62 10.01 -15.66 0.91
CA PHE A 62 8.68 -16.10 0.50
C PHE A 62 8.79 -16.76 -0.88
N ARG A 63 8.48 -18.04 -0.97
CA ARG A 63 8.58 -18.84 -2.20
C ARG A 63 7.23 -19.38 -2.59
N CYS A 64 6.99 -19.53 -3.87
CA CYS A 64 5.78 -20.10 -4.40
C CYS A 64 6.14 -21.16 -5.44
N ASP A 65 5.71 -22.38 -5.20
CA ASP A 65 5.69 -23.47 -6.17
C ASP A 65 4.24 -23.65 -6.63
N VAL A 66 4.02 -23.73 -7.94
CA VAL A 66 2.67 -23.79 -8.52
C VAL A 66 2.42 -25.16 -9.12
N ASN A 67 1.32 -25.80 -8.73
CA ASN A 67 0.86 -27.03 -9.34
C ASN A 67 -0.31 -26.73 -10.29
N VAL A 68 -0.18 -27.14 -11.55
CA VAL A 68 -1.18 -26.90 -12.61
C VAL A 68 -1.59 -28.21 -13.24
N SER A 69 -2.89 -28.39 -13.46
CA SER A 69 -3.45 -29.42 -14.33
C SER A 69 -4.70 -28.90 -15.01
N ILE A 70 -5.05 -29.39 -16.19
CA ILE A 70 -6.30 -29.12 -16.86
C ILE A 70 -7.20 -30.36 -16.86
N ARG A 71 -8.51 -30.15 -17.00
CA ARG A 71 -9.49 -31.21 -17.23
C ARG A 71 -10.67 -30.68 -18.03
N PRO A 72 -11.35 -31.53 -18.82
CA PRO A 72 -12.59 -31.16 -19.47
C PRO A 72 -13.65 -30.65 -18.46
N LYS A 73 -14.46 -29.69 -18.87
CA LYS A 73 -15.54 -29.16 -18.02
C LYS A 73 -16.54 -30.26 -17.69
N GLY A 74 -16.81 -30.46 -16.40
CA GLY A 74 -17.71 -31.50 -15.90
C GLY A 74 -17.02 -32.82 -15.51
N GLN A 75 -15.74 -32.98 -15.80
CA GLN A 75 -14.97 -34.11 -15.31
C GLN A 75 -14.57 -33.88 -13.83
N GLU A 76 -14.78 -34.86 -12.97
CA GLU A 76 -14.40 -34.78 -11.55
C GLU A 76 -12.91 -35.05 -11.32
N GLN A 77 -12.35 -36.03 -12.04
CA GLN A 77 -10.96 -36.39 -11.91
C GLN A 77 -10.03 -35.30 -12.47
N TYR A 78 -9.01 -34.95 -11.70
CA TYR A 78 -7.98 -34.01 -12.14
C TYR A 78 -7.11 -34.62 -13.24
N GLY A 79 -6.58 -33.75 -14.10
CA GLY A 79 -5.59 -34.12 -15.09
C GLY A 79 -4.20 -34.28 -14.50
N THR A 80 -3.21 -34.51 -15.37
CA THR A 80 -1.81 -34.70 -15.00
C THR A 80 -1.24 -33.42 -14.40
N ARG A 81 -0.70 -33.49 -13.18
CA ARG A 81 -0.14 -32.37 -12.44
C ARG A 81 1.26 -32.03 -12.94
N VAL A 82 1.49 -30.77 -13.24
CA VAL A 82 2.81 -30.21 -13.51
C VAL A 82 3.15 -29.21 -12.42
N GLU A 83 4.31 -29.35 -11.79
CA GLU A 83 4.83 -28.42 -10.81
C GLU A 83 5.72 -27.39 -11.50
N ILE A 84 5.52 -26.08 -11.20
CA ILE A 84 6.34 -25.01 -11.74
C ILE A 84 7.11 -24.35 -10.60
N LYS A 85 8.43 -24.29 -10.73
CA LYS A 85 9.36 -23.68 -9.78
C LYS A 85 10.04 -22.44 -10.36
N ASN A 86 10.87 -21.78 -9.54
CA ASN A 86 11.63 -20.59 -9.90
C ASN A 86 10.75 -19.37 -10.20
N ILE A 87 9.69 -19.18 -9.42
CA ILE A 87 8.76 -18.06 -9.54
C ILE A 87 9.02 -17.10 -8.38
N ASN A 88 9.51 -15.89 -8.69
CA ASN A 88 9.97 -14.92 -7.70
C ASN A 88 9.20 -13.58 -7.73
N SER A 89 8.02 -13.56 -8.33
CA SER A 89 7.10 -12.40 -8.29
C SER A 89 5.67 -12.81 -8.58
N PHE A 90 4.70 -12.07 -8.07
CA PHE A 90 3.28 -12.27 -8.36
C PHE A 90 2.95 -12.21 -9.85
N ARG A 91 3.65 -11.33 -10.60
CA ARG A 91 3.50 -11.25 -12.06
C ARG A 91 3.92 -12.56 -12.74
N PHE A 92 5.00 -13.15 -12.27
CA PHE A 92 5.49 -14.42 -12.83
C PHE A 92 4.63 -15.61 -12.42
N VAL A 93 3.98 -15.59 -11.24
CA VAL A 93 2.97 -16.60 -10.89
C VAL A 93 1.85 -16.61 -11.94
N LYS A 94 1.27 -15.43 -12.24
CA LYS A 94 0.23 -15.32 -13.26
C LYS A 94 0.71 -15.85 -14.62
N ALA A 95 1.83 -15.31 -15.10
CA ALA A 95 2.35 -15.65 -16.43
C ALA A 95 2.73 -17.15 -16.55
N ALA A 96 3.27 -17.74 -15.49
CA ALA A 96 3.64 -19.16 -15.49
C ALA A 96 2.42 -20.08 -15.53
N ILE A 97 1.37 -19.74 -14.78
CA ILE A 97 0.09 -20.48 -14.81
C ILE A 97 -0.56 -20.37 -16.18
N GLU A 98 -0.70 -19.16 -16.71
CA GLU A 98 -1.32 -18.93 -18.02
C GLU A 98 -0.58 -19.68 -19.13
N TYR A 99 0.75 -19.62 -19.15
CA TYR A 99 1.57 -20.36 -20.11
C TYR A 99 1.37 -21.88 -19.99
N GLU A 100 1.42 -22.42 -18.79
CA GLU A 100 1.32 -23.86 -18.58
C GLU A 100 -0.07 -24.38 -18.89
N VAL A 101 -1.11 -23.65 -18.53
CA VAL A 101 -2.50 -23.97 -18.91
C VAL A 101 -2.63 -24.00 -20.43
N GLN A 102 -2.12 -23.00 -21.12
CA GLN A 102 -2.16 -22.94 -22.58
C GLN A 102 -1.42 -24.11 -23.23
N ARG A 103 -0.22 -24.44 -22.73
CA ARG A 103 0.57 -25.60 -23.22
C ARG A 103 -0.19 -26.91 -23.06
N GLN A 104 -0.86 -27.10 -21.92
CA GLN A 104 -1.65 -28.33 -21.67
C GLN A 104 -2.91 -28.36 -22.53
N ILE A 105 -3.55 -27.21 -22.81
CA ILE A 105 -4.70 -27.13 -23.71
C ILE A 105 -4.29 -27.48 -25.15
N GLU A 106 -3.20 -26.91 -25.64
CA GLU A 106 -2.69 -27.18 -26.99
C GLU A 106 -2.39 -28.68 -27.16
N ALA A 107 -1.68 -29.30 -26.21
CA ALA A 107 -1.41 -30.72 -26.24
C ALA A 107 -2.71 -31.58 -26.20
N TYR A 108 -3.73 -31.11 -25.50
CA TYR A 108 -5.05 -31.79 -25.44
C TYR A 108 -5.79 -31.69 -26.79
N GLU A 109 -5.83 -30.50 -27.38
CA GLU A 109 -6.49 -30.25 -28.67
C GLU A 109 -5.80 -30.96 -29.84
N ASP A 110 -4.48 -31.10 -29.79
CA ASP A 110 -3.67 -31.85 -30.76
C ASP A 110 -3.74 -33.37 -30.56
N GLY A 111 -4.39 -33.85 -29.49
CA GLY A 111 -4.47 -35.31 -29.17
C GLY A 111 -3.17 -35.88 -28.66
N LEU A 112 -2.24 -35.05 -28.21
CA LEU A 112 -0.90 -35.41 -27.72
C LEU A 112 -0.78 -35.35 -26.19
N TYR A 113 -1.89 -35.11 -25.48
CA TYR A 113 -1.86 -34.85 -24.02
C TYR A 113 -1.12 -35.93 -23.23
N ASP A 114 -1.44 -37.22 -23.46
CA ASP A 114 -0.81 -38.33 -22.74
C ASP A 114 0.65 -38.56 -23.12
N GLN A 115 1.12 -37.97 -24.22
CA GLN A 115 2.50 -38.09 -24.69
C GLN A 115 3.37 -36.90 -24.22
N GLU A 116 2.81 -35.70 -24.18
CA GLU A 116 3.56 -34.47 -23.89
C GLU A 116 3.37 -33.98 -22.46
N ILE A 117 2.26 -34.36 -21.81
CA ILE A 117 1.95 -33.93 -20.45
C ILE A 117 2.18 -35.09 -19.48
N CYS A 118 3.31 -35.09 -18.83
CA CYS A 118 3.65 -36.05 -17.79
C CYS A 118 3.77 -35.33 -16.43
N GLN A 119 3.71 -36.07 -15.34
CA GLN A 119 3.96 -35.54 -14.01
C GLN A 119 5.43 -35.17 -13.88
N GLU A 120 5.74 -33.91 -13.98
CA GLU A 120 7.11 -33.36 -13.96
C GLU A 120 7.20 -32.06 -13.19
N THR A 121 8.43 -31.67 -12.83
CA THR A 121 8.78 -30.35 -12.38
C THR A 121 9.35 -29.54 -13.54
N ARG A 122 8.82 -28.33 -13.74
CA ARG A 122 9.28 -27.37 -14.76
C ARG A 122 9.81 -26.12 -14.10
N LEU A 123 10.75 -25.45 -14.75
CA LEU A 123 11.26 -24.14 -14.33
C LEU A 123 10.62 -23.03 -15.15
N TRP A 124 10.18 -21.97 -14.49
CA TRP A 124 9.82 -20.73 -15.16
C TRP A 124 11.07 -20.00 -15.66
N ASP A 125 11.14 -19.77 -16.96
CA ASP A 125 12.16 -18.93 -17.61
C ASP A 125 11.57 -17.52 -17.84
N ALA A 126 11.85 -16.60 -16.92
CA ALA A 126 11.32 -15.24 -16.97
C ALA A 126 11.82 -14.44 -18.20
N GLY A 127 13.00 -14.76 -18.72
CA GLY A 127 13.57 -14.09 -19.89
C GLY A 127 12.88 -14.45 -21.20
N LYS A 128 12.37 -15.68 -21.30
CA LYS A 128 11.68 -16.22 -22.48
C LYS A 128 10.17 -16.28 -22.30
N GLY A 129 9.66 -16.16 -21.08
CA GLY A 129 8.24 -16.27 -20.78
C GLY A 129 7.67 -17.68 -21.00
N VAL A 130 8.45 -18.73 -20.74
CA VAL A 130 8.06 -20.13 -20.97
C VAL A 130 8.42 -21.01 -19.77
N THR A 131 7.75 -22.15 -19.63
CA THR A 131 8.21 -23.20 -18.72
C THR A 131 9.15 -24.19 -19.45
N ARG A 132 10.14 -24.71 -18.74
CA ARG A 132 11.07 -25.71 -19.26
C ARG A 132 11.10 -26.90 -18.32
N SER A 133 11.08 -28.13 -18.90
CA SER A 133 11.27 -29.34 -18.11
C SER A 133 12.61 -29.28 -17.39
N MET A 134 12.59 -29.57 -16.10
CA MET A 134 13.80 -29.94 -15.39
C MET A 134 14.13 -31.37 -15.81
N ARG A 135 15.39 -31.63 -16.26
CA ARG A 135 15.83 -33.01 -16.48
C ARG A 135 15.46 -33.82 -15.27
N GLY A 136 14.59 -34.81 -15.47
CA GLY A 136 14.16 -35.71 -14.42
C GLY A 136 15.37 -36.35 -13.75
N LYS A 137 15.59 -36.04 -12.49
CA LYS A 137 16.23 -37.00 -11.65
C LYS A 137 15.17 -38.08 -11.44
N GLU A 138 15.34 -39.21 -12.03
CA GLU A 138 14.45 -40.37 -11.90
C GLU A 138 14.42 -40.96 -10.47
N ASP A 139 15.04 -40.28 -9.52
CA ASP A 139 15.01 -40.62 -8.12
C ASP A 139 13.94 -39.79 -7.41
N SER A 140 12.88 -40.47 -6.97
CA SER A 140 12.00 -39.92 -5.93
C SER A 140 12.89 -39.43 -4.80
N ALA A 141 12.84 -38.12 -4.51
CA ALA A 141 13.62 -37.56 -3.44
C ALA A 141 13.32 -38.35 -2.15
N ASP A 142 14.28 -39.08 -1.67
CA ASP A 142 14.22 -39.76 -0.38
C ASP A 142 14.34 -38.66 0.69
N TYR A 143 13.20 -38.17 1.14
CA TYR A 143 13.11 -37.06 2.12
C TYR A 143 13.59 -37.45 3.51
N ARG A 144 13.91 -38.74 3.74
CA ARG A 144 14.46 -39.23 5.02
C ARG A 144 13.80 -38.60 6.24
N TYR A 145 12.49 -38.72 6.35
CA TYR A 145 11.71 -38.22 7.50
C TYR A 145 12.11 -38.96 8.78
N PHE A 146 13.19 -38.54 9.40
CA PHE A 146 13.60 -38.98 10.73
C PHE A 146 13.94 -37.75 11.59
N PRO A 147 13.77 -37.83 12.93
CA PRO A 147 14.16 -36.75 13.80
C PRO A 147 15.65 -36.40 13.64
N ASP A 148 15.94 -35.10 13.53
CA ASP A 148 17.32 -34.61 13.52
C ASP A 148 17.96 -34.91 14.88
N PRO A 149 19.09 -35.59 14.97
CA PRO A 149 19.71 -35.96 16.25
C PRO A 149 20.21 -34.76 17.05
N ASP A 150 20.45 -33.61 16.39
CA ASP A 150 20.92 -32.40 17.05
C ASP A 150 19.76 -31.55 17.57
N LEU A 151 18.54 -31.86 17.19
CA LEU A 151 17.34 -31.11 17.62
C LEU A 151 16.61 -31.89 18.73
N ARG A 152 16.35 -31.21 19.84
CA ARG A 152 15.52 -31.75 20.91
C ARG A 152 14.04 -31.72 20.53
N PRO A 153 13.22 -32.68 20.98
CA PRO A 153 11.77 -32.60 20.83
C PRO A 153 11.22 -31.29 21.39
N VAL A 154 10.38 -30.61 20.60
CA VAL A 154 9.69 -29.39 21.03
C VAL A 154 8.39 -29.82 21.74
N ILE A 155 8.29 -29.52 23.02
CA ILE A 155 7.05 -29.73 23.81
C ILE A 155 6.27 -28.42 23.80
N VAL A 156 5.15 -28.42 23.08
CA VAL A 156 4.26 -27.24 23.06
C VAL A 156 3.46 -27.19 24.37
N THR A 157 3.67 -26.11 25.13
CA THR A 157 2.95 -25.87 26.39
C THR A 157 1.72 -24.99 26.20
N ASP A 158 0.79 -25.01 27.17
CA ASP A 158 -0.39 -24.13 27.13
C ASP A 158 -0.01 -22.65 27.14
N GLU A 159 1.09 -22.29 27.82
CA GLU A 159 1.63 -20.92 27.82
C GLU A 159 2.13 -20.51 26.44
N MET A 160 2.80 -21.41 25.70
CA MET A 160 3.22 -21.14 24.34
C MET A 160 2.04 -20.95 23.39
N ILE A 161 0.99 -21.76 23.56
CA ILE A 161 -0.25 -21.64 22.80
C ILE A 161 -0.93 -20.30 23.10
N ALA A 162 -1.05 -19.94 24.37
CA ALA A 162 -1.65 -18.68 24.79
C ALA A 162 -0.87 -17.47 24.27
N ALA A 163 0.46 -17.51 24.30
CA ALA A 163 1.31 -16.45 23.77
C ALA A 163 1.16 -16.31 22.24
N ALA A 164 1.13 -17.44 21.51
CA ALA A 164 0.92 -17.46 20.07
C ALA A 164 -0.50 -17.01 19.66
N GLY A 165 -1.50 -17.19 20.54
CA GLY A 165 -2.88 -16.76 20.31
C GLY A 165 -3.09 -15.25 20.37
N ASN A 166 -2.12 -14.47 20.86
CA ASN A 166 -2.17 -13.01 20.85
C ASN A 166 -1.75 -12.43 19.48
N ILE A 167 -2.53 -12.73 18.46
CA ILE A 167 -2.27 -12.26 17.10
C ILE A 167 -2.73 -10.81 16.91
N PRO A 168 -2.03 -9.99 16.12
CA PRO A 168 -2.48 -8.64 15.78
C PRO A 168 -3.75 -8.66 14.94
N GLU A 169 -4.43 -7.52 14.86
CA GLU A 169 -5.57 -7.36 13.96
C GLU A 169 -5.12 -7.60 12.51
N LEU A 170 -5.70 -8.62 11.88
CA LEU A 170 -5.36 -9.02 10.51
C LEU A 170 -5.95 -8.05 9.46
N PRO A 171 -5.41 -8.02 8.23
CA PRO A 171 -5.80 -7.05 7.20
C PRO A 171 -7.30 -6.95 6.97
N ASP A 172 -8.03 -8.06 6.89
CA ASP A 172 -9.47 -8.05 6.61
C ASP A 172 -10.30 -7.45 7.75
N ALA A 173 -9.96 -7.80 8.98
CA ALA A 173 -10.60 -7.24 10.16
C ALA A 173 -10.36 -5.71 10.20
N LYS A 174 -9.13 -5.28 9.90
CA LYS A 174 -8.74 -3.88 9.82
C LYS A 174 -9.48 -3.14 8.71
N VAL A 175 -9.58 -3.70 7.51
CA VAL A 175 -10.37 -3.14 6.39
C VAL A 175 -11.83 -2.97 6.82
N LYS A 176 -12.43 -4.00 7.42
CA LYS A 176 -13.80 -3.95 7.91
C LYS A 176 -13.98 -2.83 8.94
N ARG A 177 -13.11 -2.76 9.92
CA ARG A 177 -13.13 -1.70 10.95
C ARG A 177 -13.00 -0.31 10.35
N TYR A 178 -12.09 -0.11 9.38
CA TYR A 178 -11.91 1.20 8.73
C TYR A 178 -13.16 1.63 7.96
N VAL A 179 -13.84 0.72 7.30
CA VAL A 179 -15.10 1.02 6.60
C VAL A 179 -16.22 1.32 7.59
N GLU A 180 -16.44 0.44 8.58
CA GLU A 180 -17.59 0.51 9.48
C GLU A 180 -17.43 1.58 10.56
N ALA A 181 -16.25 1.68 11.19
CA ALA A 181 -16.02 2.60 12.30
C ALA A 181 -15.49 3.98 11.88
N LEU A 182 -14.67 4.05 10.82
CA LEU A 182 -14.08 5.31 10.37
C LEU A 182 -14.77 5.91 9.14
N GLY A 183 -15.70 5.19 8.52
CA GLY A 183 -16.49 5.68 7.39
C GLY A 183 -15.69 5.98 6.13
N ILE A 184 -14.53 5.32 5.93
CA ILE A 184 -13.74 5.43 4.71
C ILE A 184 -14.23 4.44 3.65
N ARG A 185 -13.93 4.71 2.38
CA ARG A 185 -14.36 3.83 1.30
C ARG A 185 -13.60 2.50 1.34
N HIS A 186 -14.27 1.41 1.02
CA HIS A 186 -13.67 0.07 1.01
C HIS A 186 -12.39 -0.01 0.15
N ALA A 187 -12.39 0.64 -1.02
CA ALA A 187 -11.21 0.68 -1.89
C ALA A 187 -10.01 1.36 -1.22
N ASP A 188 -10.24 2.46 -0.49
CA ASP A 188 -9.19 3.18 0.24
C ASP A 188 -8.67 2.34 1.42
N ALA A 189 -9.57 1.66 2.13
CA ALA A 189 -9.21 0.76 3.21
C ALA A 189 -8.32 -0.40 2.72
N LEU A 190 -8.65 -0.99 1.56
CA LEU A 190 -7.81 -2.02 0.94
C LEU A 190 -6.40 -1.52 0.61
N VAL A 191 -6.28 -0.31 0.07
CA VAL A 191 -4.98 0.31 -0.25
C VAL A 191 -4.16 0.53 1.02
N ILE A 192 -4.77 1.08 2.06
CA ILE A 192 -4.08 1.36 3.33
C ILE A 192 -3.67 0.07 4.04
N CYS A 193 -4.55 -0.93 4.07
CA CYS A 193 -4.28 -2.21 4.72
C CYS A 193 -3.42 -3.18 3.87
N ALA A 194 -3.03 -2.80 2.65
CA ALA A 194 -2.11 -3.62 1.83
C ALA A 194 -0.72 -3.76 2.47
N SER A 195 -0.31 -2.80 3.29
CA SER A 195 0.93 -2.81 4.08
C SER A 195 0.63 -2.53 5.54
N LYS A 196 1.29 -3.26 6.44
CA LYS A 196 1.20 -3.05 7.88
C LYS A 196 1.71 -1.67 8.27
N GLU A 197 2.80 -1.24 7.67
CA GLU A 197 3.46 0.02 7.90
C GLU A 197 2.55 1.19 7.51
N MET A 198 1.88 1.09 6.35
CA MET A 198 0.92 2.10 5.90
C MET A 198 -0.31 2.17 6.81
N ALA A 199 -0.83 1.02 7.24
CA ALA A 199 -1.96 0.98 8.17
C ALA A 199 -1.60 1.60 9.53
N SER A 200 -0.41 1.31 10.06
CA SER A 200 0.09 1.91 11.30
C SER A 200 0.26 3.43 11.16
N TYR A 201 0.86 3.87 10.07
CA TYR A 201 1.02 5.30 9.78
C TYR A 201 -0.33 6.01 9.71
N PHE A 202 -1.32 5.43 9.04
CA PHE A 202 -2.68 5.97 8.98
C PHE A 202 -3.34 6.10 10.35
N GLU A 203 -3.25 5.07 11.19
CA GLU A 203 -3.80 5.10 12.55
C GLU A 203 -3.12 6.17 13.41
N GLU A 204 -1.81 6.32 13.27
CA GLU A 204 -1.07 7.36 13.97
C GLU A 204 -1.42 8.78 13.48
N MET A 205 -1.71 8.97 12.19
CA MET A 205 -2.22 10.27 11.69
C MET A 205 -3.54 10.63 12.34
N ILE A 206 -4.46 9.67 12.48
CA ILE A 206 -5.74 9.88 13.17
C ILE A 206 -5.50 10.21 14.65
N SER A 207 -4.62 9.47 15.33
CA SER A 207 -4.25 9.78 16.72
C SER A 207 -3.59 11.14 16.88
N GLY A 208 -2.97 11.66 15.83
CA GLY A 208 -2.39 13.00 15.75
C GLY A 208 -3.41 14.12 15.50
N GLY A 209 -4.69 13.78 15.27
CA GLY A 209 -5.79 14.75 15.14
C GLY A 209 -6.43 14.84 13.75
N ALA A 210 -5.95 14.10 12.75
CA ALA A 210 -6.56 14.12 11.42
C ALA A 210 -7.90 13.38 11.39
N GLN A 211 -8.89 13.93 10.70
CA GLN A 211 -10.12 13.20 10.38
C GLN A 211 -9.82 12.06 9.40
N PRO A 212 -10.46 10.87 9.53
CA PRO A 212 -10.14 9.70 8.71
C PRO A 212 -10.14 9.93 7.21
N LYS A 213 -11.13 10.67 6.68
CA LYS A 213 -11.22 10.96 5.24
C LYS A 213 -10.10 11.86 4.73
N SER A 214 -9.73 12.87 5.53
CA SER A 214 -8.61 13.76 5.23
C SER A 214 -7.30 12.97 5.29
N ALA A 215 -7.12 12.12 6.31
CA ALA A 215 -5.95 11.28 6.47
C ALA A 215 -5.74 10.35 5.26
N VAL A 216 -6.80 9.70 4.75
CA VAL A 216 -6.73 8.90 3.51
C VAL A 216 -6.16 9.71 2.35
N THR A 217 -6.76 10.89 2.09
CA THR A 217 -6.36 11.73 0.96
C THR A 217 -4.91 12.19 1.07
N TRP A 218 -4.51 12.66 2.25
CA TRP A 218 -3.15 13.14 2.48
C TRP A 218 -2.11 12.01 2.43
N LEU A 219 -2.43 10.85 2.98
CA LEU A 219 -1.56 9.69 2.92
C LEU A 219 -1.36 9.22 1.48
N THR A 220 -2.46 8.94 0.76
CA THR A 220 -2.39 8.26 -0.54
C THR A 220 -2.01 9.19 -1.70
N SER A 221 -2.38 10.47 -1.63
CA SER A 221 -2.15 11.42 -2.73
C SER A 221 -0.97 12.35 -2.48
N GLU A 222 -0.81 12.85 -1.25
CA GLU A 222 0.19 13.88 -0.97
C GLU A 222 1.51 13.27 -0.46
N LEU A 223 1.46 12.43 0.59
CA LEU A 223 2.68 11.86 1.16
C LEU A 223 3.28 10.79 0.26
N LEU A 224 2.50 9.77 -0.13
CA LEU A 224 3.04 8.67 -0.95
C LEU A 224 3.58 9.16 -2.29
N GLY A 225 2.97 10.20 -2.89
CA GLY A 225 3.49 10.81 -4.10
C GLY A 225 4.91 11.39 -3.92
N ARG A 226 5.18 12.02 -2.78
CA ARG A 226 6.49 12.56 -2.42
C ARG A 226 7.51 11.47 -2.08
N LEU A 227 7.09 10.49 -1.27
CA LEU A 227 7.94 9.36 -0.91
C LEU A 227 8.38 8.56 -2.14
N ASN A 228 7.45 8.23 -3.04
CA ASN A 228 7.76 7.54 -4.29
C ASN A 228 8.74 8.32 -5.17
N LYS A 229 8.58 9.65 -5.26
CA LYS A 229 9.50 10.52 -6.01
C LYS A 229 10.90 10.54 -5.37
N ALA A 230 10.97 10.46 -4.05
CA ALA A 230 12.22 10.43 -3.29
C ALA A 230 12.83 9.01 -3.20
N GLY A 231 12.12 7.95 -3.61
CA GLY A 231 12.55 6.56 -3.46
C GLY A 231 12.61 6.11 -1.99
N VAL A 232 11.73 6.64 -1.15
CA VAL A 232 11.68 6.36 0.30
C VAL A 232 10.43 5.57 0.63
N GLU A 233 10.56 4.53 1.44
CA GLU A 233 9.43 3.75 1.96
C GLU A 233 8.74 4.49 3.12
N ILE A 234 7.48 4.11 3.40
CA ILE A 234 6.62 4.80 4.39
C ILE A 234 7.18 4.72 5.83
N ASP A 235 7.81 3.62 6.20
CA ASP A 235 8.45 3.41 7.50
C ASP A 235 9.68 4.30 7.74
N SER A 236 10.29 4.75 6.65
CA SER A 236 11.44 5.66 6.63
C SER A 236 11.04 7.10 6.29
N SER A 237 9.73 7.43 6.37
CA SER A 237 9.22 8.76 6.05
C SER A 237 9.90 9.86 6.87
N PRO A 238 10.42 10.92 6.22
CA PRO A 238 10.98 12.08 6.90
C PRO A 238 9.97 12.79 7.80
N VAL A 239 8.69 12.67 7.49
CA VAL A 239 7.59 13.29 8.22
C VAL A 239 6.87 12.22 9.04
N GLY A 240 6.88 12.37 10.36
CA GLY A 240 6.21 11.42 11.25
C GLY A 240 4.67 11.48 11.12
N ALA A 241 4.02 10.34 11.30
CA ALA A 241 2.58 10.20 11.10
C ALA A 241 1.74 11.15 11.97
N LYS A 242 2.05 11.25 13.27
CA LYS A 242 1.38 12.19 14.18
C LYS A 242 1.58 13.65 13.78
N THR A 243 2.76 13.96 13.25
CA THR A 243 3.10 15.29 12.75
C THR A 243 2.23 15.65 11.54
N LEU A 244 2.11 14.72 10.59
CA LEU A 244 1.21 14.91 9.45
C LEU A 244 -0.26 15.00 9.89
N GLY A 245 -0.66 14.19 10.89
CA GLY A 245 -1.99 14.27 11.49
C GLY A 245 -2.29 15.66 12.08
N ARG A 246 -1.35 16.24 12.83
CA ARG A 246 -1.45 17.61 13.34
C ARG A 246 -1.55 18.65 12.22
N LEU A 247 -0.76 18.49 11.15
CA LEU A 247 -0.82 19.41 10.00
C LEU A 247 -2.19 19.38 9.34
N ILE A 248 -2.79 18.21 9.19
CA ILE A 248 -4.16 18.08 8.67
C ILE A 248 -5.17 18.73 9.62
N GLY A 249 -5.03 18.53 10.92
CA GLY A 249 -5.86 19.22 11.92
C GLY A 249 -5.80 20.75 11.79
N LYS A 250 -4.63 21.33 11.46
CA LYS A 250 -4.47 22.76 11.19
C LYS A 250 -5.19 23.25 9.92
N ILE A 251 -5.49 22.36 9.00
CA ILE A 251 -6.35 22.69 7.84
C ILE A 251 -7.82 22.68 8.28
N GLU A 252 -8.19 21.72 9.09
CA GLU A 252 -9.56 21.50 9.54
C GLU A 252 -10.04 22.58 10.53
N ASP A 253 -9.11 23.17 11.27
CA ASP A 253 -9.37 24.33 12.16
C ASP A 253 -9.12 25.70 11.51
N ASP A 254 -8.92 25.73 10.19
CA ASP A 254 -8.67 26.94 9.40
C ASP A 254 -7.40 27.73 9.79
N THR A 255 -6.46 27.12 10.52
CA THR A 255 -5.16 27.75 10.84
C THR A 255 -4.30 27.95 9.60
N ILE A 256 -4.39 27.02 8.65
CA ILE A 256 -3.62 27.03 7.40
C ILE A 256 -4.51 26.58 6.23
N SER A 257 -4.24 27.09 5.03
CA SER A 257 -4.92 26.60 3.83
C SER A 257 -4.37 25.25 3.38
N GLY A 258 -5.19 24.46 2.65
CA GLY A 258 -4.71 23.20 2.06
C GLY A 258 -3.49 23.38 1.15
N LYS A 259 -3.38 24.54 0.44
CA LYS A 259 -2.19 24.88 -0.34
C LYS A 259 -0.98 25.13 0.57
N GLY A 260 -1.16 25.95 1.60
CA GLY A 260 -0.08 26.23 2.56
C GLY A 260 0.40 24.96 3.27
N ALA A 261 -0.52 24.06 3.63
CA ALA A 261 -0.16 22.78 4.24
C ALA A 261 0.69 21.89 3.33
N LYS A 262 0.49 21.94 2.01
CA LYS A 262 1.38 21.24 1.04
C LYS A 262 2.77 21.85 1.03
N GLU A 263 2.88 23.17 1.12
CA GLU A 263 4.17 23.88 1.22
C GLU A 263 4.90 23.52 2.53
N VAL A 264 4.15 23.41 3.65
CA VAL A 264 4.70 22.92 4.93
C VAL A 264 5.18 21.48 4.79
N LEU A 265 4.39 20.60 4.17
CA LEU A 265 4.78 19.21 3.94
C LEU A 265 6.05 19.12 3.08
N ASP A 266 6.13 19.89 1.98
CA ASP A 266 7.32 19.93 1.13
C ASP A 266 8.57 20.38 1.93
N TYR A 267 8.42 21.43 2.76
CA TYR A 267 9.50 21.88 3.62
C TYR A 267 9.95 20.80 4.63
N MET A 268 8.99 20.10 5.24
CA MET A 268 9.28 19.06 6.23
C MET A 268 9.89 17.79 5.64
N MET A 269 9.63 17.51 4.36
CA MET A 269 10.31 16.41 3.64
C MET A 269 11.83 16.61 3.58
N GLU A 270 12.31 17.87 3.57
CA GLU A 270 13.73 18.24 3.50
C GLU A 270 14.30 18.59 4.87
N ASN A 271 13.46 19.04 5.82
CA ASN A 271 13.87 19.57 7.13
C ASN A 271 13.16 18.79 8.25
N GLN A 272 13.75 17.66 8.65
CA GLN A 272 13.16 16.78 9.65
C GLN A 272 13.18 17.42 11.06
N ASN A 273 12.19 16.98 11.88
CA ASN A 273 12.11 17.29 13.32
C ASN A 273 11.85 18.76 13.70
N GLU A 274 11.47 19.64 12.78
CA GLU A 274 10.97 20.97 13.13
C GLU A 274 9.50 20.90 13.61
N ASP A 275 9.13 21.77 14.54
CA ASP A 275 7.73 21.86 15.00
C ASP A 275 6.85 22.50 13.93
N ILE A 276 5.66 21.95 13.70
CA ILE A 276 4.75 22.43 12.65
C ILE A 276 4.37 23.87 12.83
N ASP A 277 4.05 24.30 14.06
CA ASP A 277 3.59 25.66 14.32
C ASP A 277 4.74 26.64 14.03
N ALA A 278 5.99 26.27 14.38
CA ALA A 278 7.17 27.06 14.04
C ALA A 278 7.38 27.14 12.52
N VAL A 279 7.18 26.05 11.78
CA VAL A 279 7.31 26.03 10.31
C VAL A 279 6.21 26.89 9.65
N ILE A 280 4.97 26.80 10.10
CA ILE A 280 3.86 27.64 9.60
C ILE A 280 4.19 29.13 9.76
N ILE A 281 4.71 29.51 10.92
CA ILE A 281 5.11 30.90 11.21
C ILE A 281 6.30 31.30 10.33
N LYS A 282 7.34 30.46 10.26
CA LYS A 282 8.54 30.69 9.46
C LYS A 282 8.26 30.91 7.98
N LEU A 283 7.31 30.16 7.43
CA LEU A 283 6.88 30.29 6.03
C LEU A 283 5.82 31.35 5.82
N GLY A 284 5.27 31.95 6.88
CA GLY A 284 4.22 32.98 6.79
C GLY A 284 2.90 32.45 6.25
N LEU A 285 2.57 31.17 6.51
CA LEU A 285 1.41 30.47 5.95
C LEU A 285 0.20 30.43 6.87
N ALA A 286 0.30 31.00 8.08
CA ALA A 286 -0.83 31.12 9.00
C ALA A 286 -1.96 31.93 8.37
N GLN A 287 -3.18 31.39 8.40
CA GLN A 287 -4.36 32.11 7.91
C GLN A 287 -4.82 33.16 8.92
N MET A 288 -5.18 34.31 8.37
CA MET A 288 -5.84 35.38 9.13
C MET A 288 -7.31 35.00 9.31
N SER A 289 -7.68 34.66 10.54
CA SER A 289 -9.06 34.29 10.90
C SER A 289 -9.72 35.32 11.84
N ASP A 290 -9.01 36.36 12.19
CA ASP A 290 -9.59 37.48 12.99
C ASP A 290 -10.56 38.29 12.16
N ASP A 291 -11.84 38.28 12.56
CA ASP A 291 -12.92 38.94 11.83
C ASP A 291 -12.71 40.46 11.78
N GLY A 292 -12.13 41.08 12.81
CA GLY A 292 -11.83 42.49 12.84
C GLY A 292 -10.78 42.91 11.82
N ALA A 293 -9.69 42.17 11.74
CA ALA A 293 -8.63 42.38 10.75
C ALA A 293 -9.13 42.14 9.32
N LEU A 294 -9.93 41.08 9.11
CA LEU A 294 -10.53 40.79 7.81
C LEU A 294 -11.52 41.88 7.38
N LEU A 295 -12.37 42.35 8.27
CA LEU A 295 -13.30 43.46 8.01
C LEU A 295 -12.57 44.75 7.62
N ALA A 296 -11.48 45.08 8.28
CA ALA A 296 -10.68 46.24 7.92
C ALA A 296 -10.13 46.17 6.49
N ILE A 297 -9.66 44.97 6.08
CA ILE A 297 -9.20 44.76 4.71
C ILE A 297 -10.36 44.82 3.71
N ILE A 298 -11.49 44.20 4.03
CA ILE A 298 -12.69 44.20 3.19
C ILE A 298 -13.18 45.66 3.00
N ASP A 299 -13.32 46.42 4.07
CA ASP A 299 -13.78 47.81 4.03
C ASP A 299 -12.83 48.66 3.18
N ALA A 300 -11.51 48.45 3.28
CA ALA A 300 -10.54 49.15 2.43
C ALA A 300 -10.69 48.78 0.94
N VAL A 301 -10.89 47.47 0.63
CA VAL A 301 -11.12 46.99 -0.74
C VAL A 301 -12.43 47.57 -1.31
N LEU A 302 -13.48 47.59 -0.52
CA LEU A 302 -14.77 48.16 -0.92
C LEU A 302 -14.66 49.67 -1.15
N ALA A 303 -14.03 50.41 -0.25
CA ALA A 303 -13.81 51.87 -0.37
C ALA A 303 -13.01 52.23 -1.62
N ALA A 304 -12.07 51.39 -2.03
CA ALA A 304 -11.28 51.57 -3.26
C ALA A 304 -12.05 51.28 -4.56
N ASN A 305 -13.26 50.70 -4.49
CA ASN A 305 -13.99 50.25 -5.67
C ASN A 305 -15.49 50.61 -5.66
N PRO A 306 -15.86 51.89 -5.43
CA PRO A 306 -17.27 52.30 -5.28
C PRO A 306 -18.11 52.02 -6.54
N ASP A 307 -17.55 52.22 -7.73
CA ASP A 307 -18.25 51.99 -8.99
C ASP A 307 -18.62 50.51 -9.19
N LYS A 308 -17.77 49.61 -8.74
CA LYS A 308 -18.03 48.16 -8.83
C LYS A 308 -19.06 47.71 -7.80
N ILE A 309 -19.13 48.36 -6.64
CA ILE A 309 -20.19 48.11 -5.66
C ILE A 309 -21.54 48.49 -6.27
N ALA A 310 -21.64 49.65 -6.91
CA ALA A 310 -22.86 50.08 -7.59
C ALA A 310 -23.30 49.12 -8.69
N GLN A 311 -22.33 48.60 -9.47
CA GLN A 311 -22.58 47.62 -10.49
C GLN A 311 -23.01 46.25 -9.91
N TYR A 312 -22.42 45.83 -8.81
CA TYR A 312 -22.82 44.58 -8.11
C TYR A 312 -24.29 44.73 -7.60
N LYS A 313 -24.61 45.82 -6.94
CA LYS A 313 -25.96 46.11 -6.46
C LYS A 313 -27.00 46.27 -7.58
N SER A 314 -26.57 46.56 -8.82
CA SER A 314 -27.42 46.57 -10.02
C SER A 314 -27.62 45.19 -10.68
N GLY A 315 -27.15 44.09 -10.06
CA GLY A 315 -27.38 42.70 -10.52
C GLY A 315 -26.20 42.06 -11.24
N LYS A 316 -24.98 42.65 -11.21
CA LYS A 316 -23.78 41.99 -11.77
C LYS A 316 -23.09 41.08 -10.75
N ASP A 317 -23.71 39.95 -10.42
CA ASP A 317 -23.25 38.99 -9.38
C ASP A 317 -21.80 38.50 -9.56
N LYS A 318 -21.30 38.48 -10.80
CA LYS A 318 -19.90 38.09 -11.10
C LYS A 318 -18.85 38.96 -10.41
N LEU A 319 -19.22 40.18 -10.03
CA LEU A 319 -18.32 41.11 -9.32
C LEU A 319 -18.05 40.69 -7.87
N PHE A 320 -18.88 39.81 -7.28
CA PHE A 320 -18.59 39.22 -5.97
C PHE A 320 -17.24 38.53 -5.95
N GLY A 321 -16.97 37.70 -6.96
CA GLY A 321 -15.68 37.00 -7.10
C GLY A 321 -14.49 37.98 -7.25
N PHE A 322 -14.71 39.17 -7.85
CA PHE A 322 -13.68 40.18 -7.91
C PHE A 322 -13.34 40.73 -6.51
N PHE A 323 -14.33 41.02 -5.66
CA PHE A 323 -14.08 41.52 -4.30
C PHE A 323 -13.39 40.44 -3.43
N VAL A 324 -13.79 39.18 -3.56
CA VAL A 324 -13.11 38.06 -2.89
C VAL A 324 -11.64 38.01 -3.30
N GLY A 325 -11.37 38.05 -4.59
CA GLY A 325 -9.99 38.00 -5.13
C GLY A 325 -9.15 39.21 -4.65
N GLN A 326 -9.71 40.41 -4.65
CA GLN A 326 -9.01 41.60 -4.17
C GLN A 326 -8.71 41.55 -2.65
N THR A 327 -9.65 41.04 -1.85
CA THR A 327 -9.45 40.87 -0.40
C THR A 327 -8.35 39.85 -0.12
N ILE A 328 -8.35 38.71 -0.82
CA ILE A 328 -7.29 37.70 -0.70
C ILE A 328 -5.95 38.30 -1.14
N ALA A 329 -5.89 39.05 -2.22
CA ALA A 329 -4.67 39.71 -2.67
C ALA A 329 -4.17 40.79 -1.66
N ALA A 330 -5.06 41.59 -1.11
CA ALA A 330 -4.73 42.61 -0.12
C ALA A 330 -4.21 42.00 1.20
N SER A 331 -4.69 40.81 1.57
CA SER A 331 -4.18 40.02 2.71
C SER A 331 -2.90 39.26 2.40
N LYS A 332 -2.32 39.43 1.22
CA LYS A 332 -1.17 38.63 0.72
C LYS A 332 -1.42 37.14 0.74
N GLY A 333 -2.65 36.70 0.52
CA GLY A 333 -3.07 35.31 0.53
C GLY A 333 -3.33 34.69 1.91
N SER A 334 -3.21 35.47 2.99
CA SER A 334 -3.43 34.97 4.36
C SER A 334 -4.90 34.92 4.78
N ALA A 335 -5.81 35.64 4.10
CA ALA A 335 -7.22 35.65 4.45
C ALA A 335 -7.90 34.32 4.19
N ASN A 336 -8.68 33.79 5.15
CA ASN A 336 -9.51 32.60 4.96
C ASN A 336 -10.63 32.91 3.93
N PRO A 337 -10.67 32.20 2.76
CA PRO A 337 -11.64 32.51 1.70
C PRO A 337 -13.09 32.30 2.12
N ALA A 338 -13.38 31.33 3.01
CA ALA A 338 -14.73 31.08 3.49
C ALA A 338 -15.24 32.25 4.36
N LYS A 339 -14.40 32.72 5.29
CA LYS A 339 -14.71 33.89 6.12
C LYS A 339 -14.83 35.18 5.29
N VAL A 340 -13.92 35.37 4.33
CA VAL A 340 -14.01 36.51 3.39
C VAL A 340 -15.33 36.48 2.63
N ASN A 341 -15.77 35.32 2.15
CA ASN A 341 -17.06 35.20 1.48
C ASN A 341 -18.25 35.58 2.39
N THR A 342 -18.23 35.10 3.64
CA THR A 342 -19.29 35.42 4.62
C THR A 342 -19.33 36.91 4.93
N LEU A 343 -18.21 37.52 5.31
CA LEU A 343 -18.11 38.91 5.67
C LEU A 343 -18.39 39.85 4.50
N LEU A 344 -17.97 39.50 3.27
CA LEU A 344 -18.30 40.26 2.07
C LEU A 344 -19.79 40.24 1.76
N LYS A 345 -20.48 39.10 1.95
CA LYS A 345 -21.94 39.04 1.80
C LYS A 345 -22.67 39.95 2.80
N GLU A 346 -22.23 39.95 4.05
CA GLU A 346 -22.78 40.81 5.08
C GLU A 346 -22.56 42.30 4.76
N ARG A 347 -21.41 42.67 4.17
CA ARG A 347 -21.08 44.07 3.83
C ARG A 347 -21.72 44.56 2.53
N LEU A 348 -21.97 43.71 1.58
CA LEU A 348 -22.52 44.10 0.27
C LEU A 348 -24.05 44.03 0.24
N GLY A 349 -24.67 43.31 1.16
CA GLY A 349 -26.13 43.17 1.29
C GLY A 349 -26.63 42.05 0.41
#